data_067cc1e76e9735abc0b889a2f49feba3
#
_entry.id   067cc1e76e9735abc0b889a2f49feba3
#
_cell.length_a   1.000
_cell.length_b   1.000
_cell.length_c   1.000
_cell.angle_alpha   90.00
_cell.angle_beta   90.00
_cell.angle_gamma   90.00
#
_symmetry.space_group_name_H-M   'P 1'
#
loop_
_entity.id
_entity.type
_entity.pdbx_description
1 polymer ?
#
loop_
_entity_poly.entity_id
_entity_poly.type
_entity_poly.pdbx_seq_one_letter_code
_entity_poly.pdbx_strand_id
1 'polypeptide(L)'
;MTSNEVESLLRYMLIMYPNVKMTNQQFSDTVRIWTSEFSDEDCQIVGEAFRIARAESPDWIPSIPRIQKAIHVLKSKLDVKSKEQEFADSHCGKSEEEWKRLIEWERSKEGAEKINQFKSRLKSIFEKSEVKQNVVRGE
;
A
#
# COMPACT_ATOMS: atom_id res chain seq x y z
N MET A 1 -3.04 14.02 14.05
CA MET A 1 -3.25 15.43 13.62
C MET A 1 -3.54 16.32 14.82
N THR A 2 -3.04 17.56 14.80
CA THR A 2 -3.36 18.60 15.77
C THR A 2 -4.64 19.36 15.38
N SER A 3 -5.26 20.07 16.33
CA SER A 3 -6.47 20.88 16.07
C SER A 3 -6.23 21.95 14.99
N ASN A 4 -5.06 22.55 14.95
CA ASN A 4 -4.71 23.57 13.94
C ASN A 4 -4.59 22.98 12.53
N GLU A 5 -4.06 21.77 12.42
CA GLU A 5 -3.98 21.06 11.13
C GLU A 5 -5.37 20.67 10.63
N VAL A 6 -6.24 20.19 11.53
CA VAL A 6 -7.63 19.88 11.21
C VAL A 6 -8.38 21.14 10.78
N GLU A 7 -8.21 22.25 11.49
CA GLU A 7 -8.83 23.52 11.12
C GLU A 7 -8.39 23.98 9.74
N SER A 8 -7.09 23.89 9.43
CA SER A 8 -6.55 24.24 8.11
C SER A 8 -7.12 23.35 7.01
N LEU A 9 -7.22 22.05 7.25
CA LEU A 9 -7.81 21.11 6.32
C LEU A 9 -9.30 21.38 6.06
N LEU A 10 -10.08 21.65 7.12
CA LEU A 10 -11.49 21.98 6.99
C LEU A 10 -11.73 23.31 6.27
N ARG A 11 -10.90 24.33 6.51
CA ARG A 11 -10.95 25.59 5.74
C ARG A 11 -10.67 25.34 4.26
N TYR A 12 -9.67 24.52 3.93
CA TYR A 12 -9.40 24.11 2.57
C TYR A 12 -10.60 23.39 1.94
N MET A 13 -11.22 22.47 2.67
CA MET A 13 -12.42 21.77 2.21
C MET A 13 -13.57 22.72 1.88
N LEU A 14 -13.84 23.70 2.75
CA LEU A 14 -14.92 24.68 2.52
C LEU A 14 -14.67 25.52 1.27
N ILE A 15 -13.41 25.80 0.93
CA ILE A 15 -13.06 26.47 -0.33
C ILE A 15 -13.39 25.58 -1.54
N MET A 16 -13.10 24.26 -1.40
CA MET A 16 -13.33 23.30 -2.49
C MET A 16 -14.81 22.93 -2.68
N TYR A 17 -15.65 23.16 -1.65
CA TYR A 17 -17.08 22.88 -1.66
C TYR A 17 -17.90 24.16 -1.33
N PRO A 18 -17.98 25.11 -2.27
CA PRO A 18 -18.61 26.43 -2.01
C PRO A 18 -20.10 26.35 -1.66
N ASN A 19 -20.75 25.24 -1.99
CA ASN A 19 -22.15 25.00 -1.67
C ASN A 19 -22.37 24.61 -0.19
N VAL A 20 -21.30 24.20 0.51
CA VAL A 20 -21.36 23.84 1.92
C VAL A 20 -21.17 25.09 2.77
N LYS A 21 -22.16 25.44 3.55
CA LYS A 21 -22.11 26.55 4.50
C LYS A 21 -22.12 26.00 5.92
N MET A 22 -21.19 26.43 6.72
CA MET A 22 -21.13 26.11 8.15
C MET A 22 -21.20 27.38 8.98
N THR A 23 -21.95 27.35 10.06
CA THR A 23 -21.87 28.39 11.10
C THR A 23 -20.55 28.24 11.86
N ASN A 24 -20.13 29.30 12.56
CA ASN A 24 -18.92 29.26 13.39
C ASN A 24 -18.99 28.12 14.43
N GLN A 25 -20.17 27.89 15.00
CA GLN A 25 -20.36 26.82 15.98
C GLN A 25 -20.20 25.43 15.32
N GLN A 26 -20.84 25.21 14.17
CA GLN A 26 -20.71 23.95 13.43
C GLN A 26 -19.27 23.70 13.01
N PHE A 27 -18.55 24.72 12.58
CA PHE A 27 -17.14 24.62 12.23
C PHE A 27 -16.30 24.21 13.44
N SER A 28 -16.47 24.86 14.57
CA SER A 28 -15.76 24.54 15.81
C SER A 28 -16.05 23.12 16.30
N ASP A 29 -17.30 22.68 16.27
CA ASP A 29 -17.69 21.32 16.64
C ASP A 29 -17.11 20.29 15.69
N THR A 30 -17.08 20.59 14.39
CA THR A 30 -16.47 19.72 13.38
C THR A 30 -14.96 19.59 13.60
N VAL A 31 -14.27 20.69 13.87
CA VAL A 31 -12.83 20.66 14.21
C VAL A 31 -12.57 19.74 15.40
N ARG A 32 -13.36 19.85 16.46
CA ARG A 32 -13.23 19.03 17.66
C ARG A 32 -13.43 17.53 17.36
N ILE A 33 -14.46 17.19 16.61
CA ILE A 33 -14.78 15.80 16.23
C ILE A 33 -13.65 15.24 15.37
N TRP A 34 -13.23 15.95 14.34
CA TRP A 34 -12.18 15.50 13.44
C TRP A 34 -10.81 15.39 14.13
N THR A 35 -10.51 16.29 15.06
CA THR A 35 -9.27 16.20 15.87
C THR A 35 -9.27 14.92 16.69
N SER A 36 -10.42 14.54 17.27
CA SER A 36 -10.54 13.28 18.01
C SER A 36 -10.40 12.05 17.12
N GLU A 37 -11.02 12.06 15.94
CA GLU A 37 -11.03 10.92 15.02
C GLU A 37 -9.68 10.69 14.33
N PHE A 38 -8.92 11.75 14.08
CA PHE A 38 -7.64 11.69 13.37
C PHE A 38 -6.43 12.05 14.27
N SER A 39 -6.57 11.95 15.60
CA SER A 39 -5.50 12.28 16.55
C SER A 39 -4.20 11.53 16.26
N ASP A 40 -4.30 10.26 15.93
CA ASP A 40 -3.17 9.36 15.72
C ASP A 40 -2.69 9.32 14.26
N GLU A 41 -3.33 10.11 13.39
CA GLU A 41 -3.03 10.11 11.97
C GLU A 41 -2.09 11.26 11.58
N ASP A 42 -1.23 11.00 10.60
CA ASP A 42 -0.37 12.01 10.00
C ASP A 42 -1.18 12.94 9.09
N CYS A 43 -0.90 14.25 9.17
CA CYS A 43 -1.60 15.27 8.40
C CYS A 43 -1.49 15.05 6.88
N GLN A 44 -0.34 14.59 6.40
CA GLN A 44 -0.11 14.34 4.98
C GLN A 44 -0.94 13.13 4.50
N ILE A 45 -1.01 12.08 5.32
CA ILE A 45 -1.82 10.89 5.01
C ILE A 45 -3.31 11.24 4.98
N VAL A 46 -3.80 12.02 5.94
CA VAL A 46 -5.20 12.45 5.97
C VAL A 46 -5.53 13.38 4.80
N GLY A 47 -4.62 14.29 4.45
CA GLY A 47 -4.78 15.18 3.29
C GLY A 47 -4.85 14.41 1.97
N GLU A 48 -4.00 13.42 1.77
CA GLU A 48 -4.02 12.58 0.58
C GLU A 48 -5.26 11.65 0.55
N ALA A 49 -5.64 11.09 1.70
CA ALA A 49 -6.87 10.32 1.83
C ALA A 49 -8.11 11.13 1.50
N PHE A 50 -8.15 12.39 1.94
CA PHE A 50 -9.21 13.31 1.57
C PHE A 50 -9.24 13.56 0.06
N ARG A 51 -8.10 13.75 -0.59
CA ARG A 51 -8.00 13.94 -2.04
C ARG A 51 -8.57 12.74 -2.80
N ILE A 52 -8.26 11.53 -2.34
CA ILE A 52 -8.79 10.28 -2.93
C ILE A 52 -10.30 10.18 -2.70
N ALA A 53 -10.77 10.38 -1.47
CA ALA A 53 -12.18 10.29 -1.13
C ALA A 53 -13.02 11.33 -1.87
N ARG A 54 -12.47 12.53 -2.12
CA ARG A 54 -13.10 13.58 -2.91
C ARG A 54 -13.27 13.17 -4.37
N ALA A 55 -12.32 12.48 -4.97
CA ALA A 55 -12.43 12.02 -6.35
C ALA A 55 -13.63 11.07 -6.55
N GLU A 56 -14.01 10.33 -5.50
CA GLU A 56 -15.19 9.46 -5.50
C GLU A 56 -16.51 10.21 -5.21
N SER A 57 -16.44 11.42 -4.64
CA SER A 57 -17.61 12.22 -4.22
C SER A 57 -17.36 13.72 -4.47
N PRO A 58 -17.39 14.17 -5.73
CA PRO A 58 -17.00 15.55 -6.07
C PRO A 58 -17.96 16.61 -5.54
N ASP A 59 -19.22 16.28 -5.27
CA ASP A 59 -20.28 17.23 -4.91
C ASP A 59 -20.46 17.42 -3.40
N TRP A 60 -19.94 16.53 -2.60
CA TRP A 60 -20.15 16.51 -1.14
C TRP A 60 -18.85 16.30 -0.38
N ILE A 61 -18.72 16.96 0.77
CA ILE A 61 -17.59 16.69 1.68
C ILE A 61 -17.60 15.21 2.05
N PRO A 62 -16.48 14.50 1.83
CA PRO A 62 -16.37 13.08 2.20
C PRO A 62 -16.63 12.88 3.70
N SER A 63 -17.39 11.87 4.03
CA SER A 63 -17.63 11.50 5.43
C SER A 63 -16.35 10.93 6.08
N ILE A 64 -16.26 11.04 7.41
CA ILE A 64 -15.14 10.48 8.20
C ILE A 64 -14.87 9.00 7.84
N PRO A 65 -15.85 8.09 7.76
CA PRO A 65 -15.61 6.70 7.39
C PRO A 65 -15.00 6.52 6.00
N ARG A 66 -15.32 7.38 5.03
CA ARG A 66 -14.72 7.34 3.70
C ARG A 66 -13.26 7.74 3.73
N ILE A 67 -12.93 8.78 4.50
CA ILE A 67 -11.54 9.22 4.67
C ILE A 67 -10.74 8.13 5.40
N GLN A 68 -11.29 7.53 6.45
CA GLN A 68 -10.66 6.42 7.19
C GLN A 68 -10.39 5.21 6.27
N LYS A 69 -11.33 4.85 5.40
CA LYS A 69 -11.12 3.80 4.39
C LYS A 69 -9.98 4.16 3.43
N ALA A 70 -9.92 5.40 2.97
CA ALA A 70 -8.84 5.86 2.10
C ALA A 70 -7.47 5.85 2.83
N ILE A 71 -7.42 6.23 4.12
CA ILE A 71 -6.22 6.13 4.98
C ILE A 71 -5.74 4.68 5.05
N HIS A 72 -6.65 3.75 5.30
CA HIS A 72 -6.31 2.33 5.38
C HIS A 72 -5.69 1.82 4.07
N VAL A 73 -6.26 2.17 2.93
CA VAL A 73 -5.73 1.81 1.61
C VAL A 73 -4.35 2.44 1.37
N LEU A 74 -4.14 3.71 1.77
CA LEU A 74 -2.84 4.37 1.64
C LEU A 74 -1.78 3.70 2.51
N LYS A 75 -2.08 3.42 3.77
CA LYS A 75 -1.16 2.73 4.70
C LYS A 75 -0.78 1.35 4.16
N SER A 76 -1.74 0.57 3.67
CA SER A 76 -1.47 -0.74 3.06
C SER A 76 -0.53 -0.65 1.86
N LYS A 77 -0.68 0.38 1.02
CA LYS A 77 0.22 0.61 -0.13
C LYS A 77 1.62 1.03 0.30
N LEU A 78 1.73 1.83 1.35
CA LEU A 78 3.03 2.25 1.91
C LEU A 78 3.76 1.05 2.54
N ASP A 79 3.06 0.19 3.27
CA ASP A 79 3.63 -1.03 3.86
C ASP A 79 4.13 -2.00 2.77
N VAL A 80 3.41 -2.14 1.66
CA VAL A 80 3.86 -2.95 0.52
C VAL A 80 5.12 -2.37 -0.09
N LYS A 81 5.15 -1.05 -0.37
CA LYS A 81 6.34 -0.38 -0.92
C LYS A 81 7.55 -0.48 0.01
N SER A 82 7.34 -0.33 1.32
CA SER A 82 8.41 -0.47 2.30
C SER A 82 9.01 -1.88 2.29
N LYS A 83 8.16 -2.92 2.22
CA LYS A 83 8.62 -4.31 2.12
C LYS A 83 9.30 -4.62 0.80
N GLU A 84 8.80 -4.07 -0.31
CA GLU A 84 9.45 -4.19 -1.62
C GLU A 84 10.82 -3.51 -1.61
N GLN A 85 10.96 -2.34 -0.96
CA GLN A 85 12.23 -1.64 -0.82
C GLN A 85 13.21 -2.42 0.07
N GLU A 86 12.76 -2.92 1.22
CA GLU A 86 13.58 -3.79 2.09
C GLU A 86 14.04 -5.04 1.35
N PHE A 87 13.15 -5.65 0.55
CA PHE A 87 13.49 -6.80 -0.28
C PHE A 87 14.51 -6.43 -1.36
N ALA A 88 14.32 -5.31 -2.05
CA ALA A 88 15.26 -4.80 -3.05
C ALA A 88 16.61 -4.49 -2.42
N ASP A 89 16.64 -3.80 -1.28
CA ASP A 89 17.88 -3.44 -0.57
C ASP A 89 18.60 -4.68 -0.04
N SER A 90 17.88 -5.69 0.44
CA SER A 90 18.45 -6.95 0.88
C SER A 90 19.03 -7.79 -0.26
N HIS A 91 18.54 -7.61 -1.50
CA HIS A 91 19.02 -8.32 -2.68
C HIS A 91 20.00 -7.51 -3.51
N CYS A 92 19.92 -6.18 -3.50
CA CYS A 92 20.89 -5.29 -4.13
C CYS A 92 22.17 -5.07 -3.30
N GLY A 93 22.14 -5.39 -2.01
CA GLY A 93 23.26 -5.17 -1.08
C GLY A 93 24.40 -6.18 -1.16
N LYS A 94 24.38 -7.12 -2.10
CA LYS A 94 25.51 -8.04 -2.28
C LYS A 94 26.69 -7.30 -2.89
N SER A 95 27.83 -7.37 -2.20
CA SER A 95 29.08 -6.82 -2.72
C SER A 95 29.48 -7.51 -4.03
N GLU A 96 30.31 -6.85 -4.82
CA GLU A 96 30.84 -7.44 -6.07
C GLU A 96 31.52 -8.79 -5.82
N GLU A 97 32.14 -8.95 -4.65
CA GLU A 97 32.77 -10.21 -4.24
C GLU A 97 31.75 -11.31 -3.93
N GLU A 98 30.62 -10.98 -3.34
CA GLU A 98 29.51 -11.93 -3.10
C GLU A 98 28.87 -12.39 -4.40
N TRP A 99 28.70 -11.48 -5.37
CA TRP A 99 28.26 -11.85 -6.71
C TRP A 99 29.25 -12.75 -7.43
N LYS A 100 30.53 -12.47 -7.35
CA LYS A 100 31.57 -13.35 -7.92
C LYS A 100 31.53 -14.75 -7.32
N ARG A 101 31.41 -14.86 -5.99
CA ARG A 101 31.27 -16.17 -5.30
C ARG A 101 30.01 -16.91 -5.72
N LEU A 102 28.89 -16.21 -5.91
CA LEU A 102 27.64 -16.83 -6.35
C LEU A 102 27.77 -17.38 -7.77
N ILE A 103 28.36 -16.61 -8.68
CA ILE A 103 28.62 -17.05 -10.07
C ILE A 103 29.60 -18.23 -10.12
N GLU A 104 30.64 -18.20 -9.31
CA GLU A 104 31.58 -19.32 -9.20
C GLU A 104 30.91 -20.57 -8.65
N TRP A 105 30.04 -20.42 -7.65
CA TRP A 105 29.25 -21.53 -7.12
C TRP A 105 28.28 -22.09 -8.16
N GLU A 106 27.57 -21.27 -8.90
CA GLU A 106 26.67 -21.72 -9.98
C GLU A 106 27.43 -22.50 -11.08
N ARG A 107 28.67 -22.12 -11.35
CA ARG A 107 29.55 -22.80 -12.32
C ARG A 107 30.20 -24.06 -11.76
N SER A 108 30.19 -24.25 -10.45
CA SER A 108 30.72 -25.46 -9.82
C SER A 108 29.84 -26.67 -10.15
N LYS A 109 30.43 -27.87 -10.12
CA LYS A 109 29.69 -29.11 -10.30
C LYS A 109 28.51 -29.24 -9.34
N GLU A 110 28.73 -28.88 -8.07
CA GLU A 110 27.71 -28.96 -7.02
C GLU A 110 26.57 -27.96 -7.25
N GLY A 111 26.89 -26.73 -7.63
CA GLY A 111 25.90 -25.71 -7.97
C GLY A 111 25.03 -26.11 -9.17
N ALA A 112 25.67 -26.60 -10.23
CA ALA A 112 24.98 -27.08 -11.43
C ALA A 112 24.04 -28.28 -11.13
N GLU A 113 24.47 -29.22 -10.28
CA GLU A 113 23.63 -30.34 -9.86
C GLU A 113 22.43 -29.90 -9.05
N LYS A 114 22.60 -29.00 -8.07
CA LYS A 114 21.49 -28.47 -7.27
C LYS A 114 20.51 -27.66 -8.11
N ILE A 115 20.98 -26.85 -9.04
CA ILE A 115 20.11 -26.12 -9.97
C ILE A 115 19.32 -27.06 -10.86
N ASN A 116 19.94 -28.11 -11.37
CA ASN A 116 19.26 -29.11 -12.18
C ASN A 116 18.21 -29.90 -11.39
N GLN A 117 18.51 -30.27 -10.14
CA GLN A 117 17.55 -30.91 -9.23
C GLN A 117 16.36 -30.00 -8.95
N PHE A 118 16.60 -28.69 -8.73
CA PHE A 118 15.54 -27.72 -8.51
C PHE A 118 14.66 -27.56 -9.75
N LYS A 119 15.26 -27.43 -10.94
CA LYS A 119 14.53 -27.37 -12.22
C LYS A 119 13.66 -28.61 -12.44
N SER A 120 14.19 -29.78 -12.15
CA SER A 120 13.43 -31.06 -12.26
C SER A 120 12.25 -31.12 -11.31
N ARG A 121 12.41 -30.63 -10.07
CA ARG A 121 11.31 -30.53 -9.10
C ARG A 121 10.22 -29.55 -9.55
N LEU A 122 10.61 -28.38 -10.02
CA LEU A 122 9.67 -27.41 -10.58
C LEU A 122 8.88 -28.01 -11.74
N LYS A 123 9.55 -28.65 -12.70
CA LYS A 123 8.89 -29.31 -13.83
C LYS A 123 7.86 -30.34 -13.36
N SER A 124 8.19 -31.18 -12.37
CA SER A 124 7.26 -32.18 -11.83
C SER A 124 6.05 -31.56 -11.11
N ILE A 125 6.20 -30.38 -10.52
CA ILE A 125 5.10 -29.63 -9.87
C ILE A 125 4.15 -29.07 -10.93
N PHE A 126 4.69 -28.48 -12.01
CA PHE A 126 3.88 -27.95 -13.11
C PHE A 126 3.12 -29.05 -13.85
N GLU A 127 3.77 -30.18 -14.18
CA GLU A 127 3.12 -31.32 -14.82
C GLU A 127 1.96 -31.88 -13.98
N LYS A 128 2.14 -31.96 -12.65
CA LYS A 128 1.06 -32.38 -11.73
C LYS A 128 -0.09 -31.37 -11.64
N SER A 129 0.17 -30.09 -11.81
CA SER A 129 -0.88 -29.06 -11.80
C SER A 129 -1.69 -29.05 -13.09
N GLU A 130 -1.07 -29.29 -14.24
CA GLU A 130 -1.77 -29.40 -15.53
C GLU A 130 -2.67 -30.63 -15.60
N VAL A 131 -2.23 -31.77 -15.06
CA VAL A 131 -3.05 -32.99 -14.99
C VAL A 131 -4.31 -32.78 -14.14
N LYS A 132 -4.22 -32.01 -13.03
CA LYS A 132 -5.39 -31.68 -12.19
C LYS A 132 -6.38 -30.77 -12.90
N GLN A 133 -5.92 -29.81 -13.72
CA GLN A 133 -6.81 -28.92 -14.45
C GLN A 133 -7.53 -29.63 -15.60
N ASN A 134 -6.92 -30.63 -16.24
CA ASN A 134 -7.55 -31.40 -17.32
C ASN A 134 -8.58 -32.40 -16.81
N VAL A 135 -8.47 -32.89 -15.57
CA VAL A 135 -9.47 -33.81 -14.97
C VAL A 135 -10.75 -33.04 -14.57
N VAL A 136 -10.68 -31.76 -14.29
CA VAL A 136 -11.85 -30.91 -13.93
C VAL A 136 -12.61 -30.43 -15.18
N ARG A 137 -12.00 -30.48 -16.38
CA ARG A 137 -12.63 -30.09 -17.65
C ARG A 137 -13.21 -31.24 -18.44
N GLY A 138 -13.15 -32.45 -17.92
CA GLY A 138 -13.58 -33.69 -18.60
C GLY A 138 -14.95 -34.23 -18.17
N GLU A 139 -15.76 -33.43 -17.45
CA GLU A 139 -17.18 -33.78 -17.17
C GLU A 139 -18.13 -32.80 -17.84
#